data_31bf05a0ae7d5c9e18343ee4c4cab2bb
#
_entry.id   31bf05a0ae7d5c9e18343ee4c4cab2bb
#
_cell.length_a   1.000
_cell.length_b   1.000
_cell.length_c   1.000
_cell.angle_alpha   90.00
_cell.angle_beta   90.00
_cell.angle_gamma   90.00
#
_symmetry.space_group_name_H-M   'P 1'
#
loop_
_entity.id
_entity.type
_entity.pdbx_description
1 polymer ?
#
loop_
_entity_poly.entity_id
_entity_poly.type
_entity_poly.pdbx_seq_one_letter_code
_entity_poly.pdbx_strand_id
1 'polypeptide(L)'
;KWYWDMEWMQGGEHDGAITAIVVYDNFDDEYYTLTWQPETGTEKEMLEEFVLMVREKDPDMLISWFGWKFDLPKLIERLHENELDPRALSPCMEVDGVSFSLSQSKVKLSYGKYGIDGYSPINQPIKGRICVPLDLAFERQWNDAQRGTLPSLSLDYVSESVLGEKKLVSDKFPDKNEFFRRGWQE
;
A
#
# COMPACT_ATOMS: atom_id res chain seq x y z
N LYS A 1 -10.26 2.47 11.23
CA LYS A 1 -9.89 2.06 9.86
C LYS A 1 -8.88 3.03 9.30
N TRP A 2 -7.93 2.50 8.53
CA TRP A 2 -6.90 3.26 7.87
C TRP A 2 -7.12 3.31 6.37
N TYR A 3 -6.95 4.49 5.78
CA TYR A 3 -6.73 4.68 4.37
C TYR A 3 -5.25 4.93 4.19
N TRP A 4 -4.58 4.14 3.38
CA TRP A 4 -3.13 4.19 3.25
C TRP A 4 -2.67 4.05 1.82
N ASP A 5 -1.53 4.63 1.54
CA ASP A 5 -0.85 4.59 0.25
C ASP A 5 0.65 4.64 0.49
N MET A 6 1.44 4.19 -0.48
CA MET A 6 2.89 4.26 -0.38
C MET A 6 3.54 4.53 -1.73
N GLU A 7 4.72 5.12 -1.65
CA GLU A 7 5.55 5.37 -2.80
C GLU A 7 6.89 4.63 -2.66
N TRP A 8 7.45 4.18 -3.76
CA TRP A 8 8.75 3.49 -3.77
C TRP A 8 9.63 3.94 -4.93
N MET A 9 10.93 3.83 -4.75
CA MET A 9 11.94 4.22 -5.72
C MET A 9 11.88 3.34 -6.97
N GLN A 10 12.00 3.97 -8.13
CA GLN A 10 12.10 3.29 -9.41
C GLN A 10 13.46 3.60 -10.04
N GLY A 11 14.37 2.65 -9.95
CA GLY A 11 15.72 2.76 -10.44
C GLY A 11 16.67 3.50 -9.49
N GLY A 12 17.96 3.46 -9.79
CA GLY A 12 19.00 4.06 -8.96
C GLY A 12 19.51 3.14 -7.84
N GLU A 13 20.24 3.71 -6.90
CA GLU A 13 20.91 2.97 -5.80
C GLU A 13 19.90 2.30 -4.85
N HIS A 14 18.73 2.91 -4.67
CA HIS A 14 17.68 2.43 -3.78
C HIS A 14 16.48 1.85 -4.54
N ASP A 15 16.72 1.24 -5.71
CA ASP A 15 15.64 0.68 -6.53
C ASP A 15 14.73 -0.28 -5.74
N GLY A 16 13.45 -0.02 -5.80
CA GLY A 16 12.43 -0.80 -5.10
C GLY A 16 12.22 -0.43 -3.63
N ALA A 17 13.07 0.40 -3.01
CA ALA A 17 12.90 0.84 -1.63
C ALA A 17 11.63 1.69 -1.47
N ILE A 18 10.84 1.44 -0.41
CA ILE A 18 9.70 2.29 -0.05
C ILE A 18 10.24 3.60 0.51
N THR A 19 9.82 4.71 -0.07
CA THR A 19 10.29 6.05 0.28
C THR A 19 9.33 6.82 1.18
N ALA A 20 8.05 6.51 1.08
CA ALA A 20 7.02 7.12 1.91
C ALA A 20 5.85 6.17 2.13
N ILE A 21 5.28 6.21 3.32
CA ILE A 21 4.00 5.59 3.66
C ILE A 21 3.12 6.68 4.28
N VAL A 22 1.94 6.87 3.72
CA VAL A 22 0.95 7.82 4.24
C VAL A 22 -0.27 7.06 4.73
N VAL A 23 -0.72 7.38 5.92
CA VAL A 23 -1.90 6.79 6.53
C VAL A 23 -2.83 7.90 7.00
N TYR A 24 -4.10 7.82 6.63
CA TYR A 24 -5.17 8.55 7.29
C TYR A 24 -5.91 7.64 8.25
N ASP A 25 -5.83 7.93 9.54
CA ASP A 25 -6.57 7.21 10.58
C ASP A 25 -7.92 7.90 10.81
N ASN A 26 -8.97 7.24 10.38
CA ASN A 26 -10.33 7.73 10.54
C ASN A 26 -10.83 7.74 12.01
N PHE A 27 -10.14 7.06 12.92
CA PHE A 27 -10.52 7.05 14.34
C PHE A 27 -10.05 8.33 15.03
N ASP A 28 -8.77 8.69 14.82
CA ASP A 28 -8.16 9.89 15.39
C ASP A 28 -8.40 11.14 14.53
N ASP A 29 -8.87 10.98 13.29
CA ASP A 29 -9.00 12.04 12.28
C ASP A 29 -7.65 12.71 11.95
N GLU A 30 -6.58 11.90 11.86
CA GLU A 30 -5.21 12.36 11.67
C GLU A 30 -4.51 11.68 10.49
N TYR A 31 -3.54 12.41 9.93
CA TYR A 31 -2.61 11.89 8.93
C TYR A 31 -1.26 11.59 9.56
N TYR A 32 -0.74 10.41 9.26
CA TYR A 32 0.61 9.99 9.59
C TYR A 32 1.41 9.83 8.29
N THR A 33 2.59 10.44 8.24
CA THR A 33 3.49 10.32 7.10
C THR A 33 4.84 9.81 7.60
N LEU A 34 5.21 8.64 7.13
CA LEU A 34 6.50 8.02 7.42
C LEU A 34 7.38 8.15 6.19
N THR A 35 8.58 8.67 6.37
CA THR A 35 9.58 8.85 5.32
C THR A 35 10.98 8.62 5.89
N TRP A 36 11.95 8.39 5.03
CA TRP A 36 13.36 8.34 5.41
C TRP A 36 14.20 9.06 4.37
N GLN A 37 15.40 9.46 4.75
CA GLN A 37 16.40 10.04 3.87
C GLN A 37 17.75 9.39 4.18
N PRO A 38 18.62 9.15 3.18
CA PRO A 38 19.90 8.45 3.37
C PRO A 38 20.80 9.07 4.46
N GLU A 39 20.70 10.38 4.67
CA GLU A 39 21.50 11.12 5.65
C GLU A 39 20.99 10.98 7.08
N THR A 40 19.71 10.67 7.27
CA THR A 40 19.05 10.74 8.60
C THR A 40 18.41 9.45 9.06
N GLY A 41 18.28 8.46 8.17
CA GLY A 41 17.62 7.19 8.50
C GLY A 41 17.75 6.16 7.40
N THR A 42 17.02 5.07 7.58
CA THR A 42 16.99 3.94 6.65
C THR A 42 15.55 3.53 6.37
N GLU A 43 15.32 2.89 5.23
CA GLU A 43 14.04 2.26 4.96
C GLU A 43 13.63 1.28 6.07
N LYS A 44 14.60 0.55 6.62
CA LYS A 44 14.34 -0.42 7.70
C LYS A 44 13.71 0.25 8.93
N GLU A 45 14.28 1.35 9.39
CA GLU A 45 13.77 2.11 10.53
C GLU A 45 12.36 2.64 10.28
N MET A 46 12.09 3.17 9.08
CA MET A 46 10.74 3.60 8.69
C MET A 46 9.74 2.43 8.68
N LEU A 47 10.15 1.27 8.16
CA LEU A 47 9.30 0.08 8.14
C LEU A 47 9.06 -0.50 9.54
N GLU A 48 10.05 -0.45 10.43
CA GLU A 48 9.90 -0.82 11.85
C GLU A 48 8.87 0.10 12.53
N GLU A 49 8.97 1.40 12.31
CA GLU A 49 8.02 2.38 12.83
C GLU A 49 6.60 2.12 12.32
N PHE A 50 6.46 1.83 11.01
CA PHE A 50 5.15 1.48 10.44
C PHE A 50 4.56 0.22 11.09
N VAL A 51 5.35 -0.84 11.27
CA VAL A 51 4.89 -2.08 11.92
C VAL A 51 4.48 -1.82 13.37
N LEU A 52 5.26 -1.02 14.10
CA LEU A 52 4.93 -0.62 15.47
C LEU A 52 3.61 0.14 15.52
N MET A 53 3.42 1.12 14.62
CA MET A 53 2.19 1.89 14.51
C MET A 53 0.98 1.01 14.20
N VAL A 54 1.12 0.02 13.28
CA VAL A 54 0.07 -0.97 12.99
C VAL A 54 -0.31 -1.77 14.24
N ARG A 55 0.65 -2.12 15.07
CA ARG A 55 0.42 -2.89 16.31
C ARG A 55 -0.20 -2.06 17.43
N GLU A 56 0.23 -0.83 17.57
CA GLU A 56 -0.26 0.08 18.62
C GLU A 56 -1.67 0.59 18.35
N LYS A 57 -1.91 1.01 17.11
CA LYS A 57 -3.21 1.55 16.67
C LYS A 57 -4.22 0.46 16.36
N ASP A 58 -3.76 -0.74 16.07
CA ASP A 58 -4.52 -1.97 15.80
C ASP A 58 -5.73 -1.75 14.86
N PRO A 59 -5.55 -1.24 13.63
CA PRO A 59 -6.65 -0.95 12.74
C PRO A 59 -7.37 -2.22 12.28
N ASP A 60 -8.70 -2.25 12.39
CA ASP A 60 -9.50 -3.36 11.88
C ASP A 60 -9.47 -3.46 10.36
N MET A 61 -9.36 -2.30 9.69
CA MET A 61 -9.45 -2.20 8.24
C MET A 61 -8.27 -1.42 7.66
N LEU A 62 -7.66 -2.00 6.63
CA LEU A 62 -6.64 -1.37 5.79
C LEU A 62 -7.21 -1.18 4.38
N ILE A 63 -7.36 0.06 3.95
CA ILE A 63 -8.04 0.45 2.71
C ILE A 63 -7.02 1.14 1.82
N SER A 64 -6.85 0.66 0.59
CA SER A 64 -5.92 1.25 -0.37
C SER A 64 -6.42 1.08 -1.81
N TRP A 65 -6.00 1.99 -2.69
CA TRP A 65 -6.28 1.91 -4.12
C TRP A 65 -5.25 1.01 -4.79
N PHE A 66 -5.68 -0.05 -5.47
CA PHE A 66 -4.81 -1.12 -6.00
C PHE A 66 -3.94 -1.83 -4.95
N GLY A 67 -4.19 -1.65 -3.67
CA GLY A 67 -3.34 -2.14 -2.60
C GLY A 67 -3.05 -3.63 -2.62
N TRP A 68 -4.00 -4.45 -3.07
CA TRP A 68 -3.78 -5.89 -3.22
C TRP A 68 -2.86 -6.26 -4.37
N LYS A 69 -2.77 -5.40 -5.39
CA LYS A 69 -1.94 -5.65 -6.58
C LYS A 69 -0.53 -5.11 -6.42
N PHE A 70 -0.38 -3.99 -5.70
CA PHE A 70 0.88 -3.25 -5.65
C PHE A 70 1.37 -3.01 -4.22
N ASP A 71 0.65 -2.25 -3.40
CA ASP A 71 1.17 -1.76 -2.12
C ASP A 71 1.43 -2.90 -1.13
N LEU A 72 0.45 -3.75 -0.90
CA LEU A 72 0.59 -4.82 0.09
C LEU A 72 1.65 -5.87 -0.29
N PRO A 73 1.70 -6.36 -1.56
CA PRO A 73 2.81 -7.20 -2.01
C PRO A 73 4.17 -6.56 -1.83
N LYS A 74 4.28 -5.27 -2.19
CA LYS A 74 5.54 -4.54 -2.09
C LYS A 74 5.96 -4.33 -0.64
N LEU A 75 5.02 -3.95 0.23
CA LEU A 75 5.28 -3.82 1.66
C LEU A 75 5.82 -5.13 2.27
N ILE A 76 5.16 -6.25 1.98
CA ILE A 76 5.57 -7.56 2.51
C ILE A 76 6.96 -7.96 1.98
N GLU A 77 7.22 -7.73 0.68
CA GLU A 77 8.52 -7.96 0.08
C GLU A 77 9.61 -7.14 0.78
N ARG A 78 9.37 -5.84 0.96
CA ARG A 78 10.35 -4.94 1.57
C ARG A 78 10.57 -5.21 3.06
N LEU A 79 9.53 -5.57 3.80
CA LEU A 79 9.69 -6.03 5.18
C LEU A 79 10.63 -7.24 5.24
N HIS A 80 10.40 -8.23 4.38
CA HIS A 80 11.24 -9.42 4.32
C HIS A 80 12.70 -9.10 3.93
N GLU A 81 12.92 -8.25 2.92
CA GLU A 81 14.25 -7.84 2.48
C GLU A 81 15.02 -7.05 3.54
N ASN A 82 14.32 -6.31 4.38
CA ASN A 82 14.87 -5.58 5.52
C ASN A 82 14.97 -6.45 6.80
N GLU A 83 14.79 -7.78 6.70
CA GLU A 83 14.85 -8.72 7.83
C GLU A 83 13.79 -8.47 8.92
N LEU A 84 12.67 -7.85 8.53
CA LEU A 84 11.50 -7.65 9.38
C LEU A 84 10.48 -8.76 9.11
N ASP A 85 9.75 -9.17 10.16
CA ASP A 85 8.74 -10.22 10.03
C ASP A 85 7.40 -9.63 9.54
N PRO A 86 6.99 -9.88 8.27
CA PRO A 86 5.73 -9.34 7.75
C PRO A 86 4.50 -9.82 8.54
N ARG A 87 4.60 -10.94 9.28
CA ARG A 87 3.48 -11.45 10.08
C ARG A 87 3.13 -10.52 11.24
N ALA A 88 4.04 -9.63 11.62
CA ALA A 88 3.80 -8.60 12.63
C ALA A 88 2.72 -7.57 12.22
N LEU A 89 2.35 -7.51 10.93
CA LEU A 89 1.19 -6.73 10.46
C LEU A 89 -0.15 -7.34 10.92
N SER A 90 -0.17 -8.62 11.27
CA SER A 90 -1.36 -9.36 11.68
C SER A 90 -1.44 -9.47 13.20
N PRO A 91 -2.61 -9.24 13.83
CA PRO A 91 -2.79 -9.52 15.25
C PRO A 91 -2.69 -11.02 15.55
N CYS A 92 -2.87 -11.88 14.56
CA CYS A 92 -2.75 -13.34 14.66
C CYS A 92 -1.37 -13.85 14.26
N MET A 93 -0.43 -12.98 13.89
CA MET A 93 0.89 -13.35 13.35
C MET A 93 0.79 -14.26 12.11
N GLU A 94 -0.18 -14.01 11.25
CA GLU A 94 -0.44 -14.77 10.03
C GLU A 94 -0.72 -13.85 8.85
N VAL A 95 0.12 -13.94 7.80
CA VAL A 95 -0.03 -13.22 6.54
C VAL A 95 0.02 -14.23 5.40
N ASP A 96 -0.90 -14.11 4.44
CA ASP A 96 -1.00 -15.03 3.31
C ASP A 96 0.28 -14.98 2.45
N GLY A 97 0.77 -16.17 2.09
CA GLY A 97 1.99 -16.31 1.29
C GLY A 97 3.31 -16.12 2.07
N VAL A 98 3.26 -15.78 3.37
CA VAL A 98 4.44 -15.69 4.23
C VAL A 98 4.59 -16.98 5.05
N SER A 99 5.65 -17.76 4.79
CA SER A 99 5.95 -18.97 5.55
C SER A 99 6.75 -18.65 6.82
N PHE A 100 6.76 -19.59 7.79
CA PHE A 100 7.58 -19.48 9.01
C PHE A 100 9.09 -19.46 8.74
N SER A 101 9.52 -19.79 7.54
CA SER A 101 10.94 -19.83 7.17
C SER A 101 11.31 -18.52 6.45
N LEU A 102 12.06 -17.67 7.14
CA LEU A 102 12.69 -16.47 6.58
C LEU A 102 13.73 -16.79 5.47
N SER A 103 14.01 -18.07 5.22
CA SER A 103 14.98 -18.51 4.21
C SER A 103 14.42 -18.57 2.78
N GLN A 104 13.15 -18.29 2.55
CA GLN A 104 12.58 -18.30 1.20
C GLN A 104 12.70 -16.93 0.55
N SER A 105 13.57 -16.84 -0.41
CA SER A 105 13.93 -15.63 -1.17
C SER A 105 12.84 -15.06 -2.10
N LYS A 106 11.58 -15.53 -2.04
CA LYS A 106 10.44 -14.97 -2.80
C LYS A 106 9.14 -15.21 -2.06
N VAL A 107 8.58 -14.14 -1.53
CA VAL A 107 7.19 -14.12 -1.06
C VAL A 107 6.28 -14.21 -2.30
N LYS A 108 5.62 -15.34 -2.50
CA LYS A 108 4.59 -15.50 -3.52
C LYS A 108 3.24 -15.15 -2.90
N LEU A 109 2.82 -13.94 -3.12
CA LEU A 109 1.50 -13.50 -2.70
C LEU A 109 0.46 -14.03 -3.69
N SER A 110 -0.46 -14.83 -3.20
CA SER A 110 -1.45 -15.50 -4.04
C SER A 110 -2.66 -14.64 -4.40
N TYR A 111 -2.89 -13.56 -3.69
CA TYR A 111 -4.11 -12.75 -3.84
C TYR A 111 -4.17 -11.85 -5.08
N GLY A 112 -3.10 -11.64 -5.81
CA GLY A 112 -3.14 -11.01 -7.15
C GLY A 112 -3.92 -11.80 -8.20
N LYS A 113 -4.38 -13.02 -7.86
CA LYS A 113 -5.24 -13.85 -8.70
C LYS A 113 -6.73 -13.65 -8.45
N TYR A 114 -7.09 -13.03 -7.36
CA TYR A 114 -8.48 -12.80 -6.99
C TYR A 114 -8.93 -11.47 -7.59
N GLY A 115 -9.52 -11.46 -8.77
CA GLY A 115 -10.28 -10.32 -9.26
C GLY A 115 -11.45 -9.99 -8.34
N ILE A 116 -12.38 -9.16 -8.79
CA ILE A 116 -13.64 -8.82 -8.07
C ILE A 116 -14.33 -10.06 -7.48
N ASP A 117 -14.36 -11.16 -8.22
CA ASP A 117 -15.03 -12.40 -7.82
C ASP A 117 -14.27 -13.18 -6.73
N GLY A 118 -13.00 -12.87 -6.50
CA GLY A 118 -12.16 -13.52 -5.49
C GLY A 118 -12.07 -12.76 -4.16
N TYR A 119 -12.61 -11.55 -4.08
CA TYR A 119 -12.67 -10.83 -2.83
C TYR A 119 -13.61 -11.55 -1.85
N SER A 120 -13.04 -12.02 -0.77
CA SER A 120 -13.80 -12.66 0.32
C SER A 120 -13.27 -12.15 1.66
N PRO A 121 -14.15 -11.79 2.60
CA PRO A 121 -13.75 -11.47 3.97
C PRO A 121 -12.98 -12.60 4.65
N ILE A 122 -13.14 -13.84 4.19
CA ILE A 122 -12.49 -15.04 4.75
C ILE A 122 -11.04 -15.16 4.25
N ASN A 123 -10.75 -14.69 3.02
CA ASN A 123 -9.45 -14.82 2.38
C ASN A 123 -8.62 -13.53 2.48
N GLN A 124 -8.63 -12.90 3.64
CA GLN A 124 -7.84 -11.68 3.87
C GLN A 124 -6.33 -11.99 3.83
N PRO A 125 -5.52 -11.15 3.16
CA PRO A 125 -4.08 -11.34 3.09
C PRO A 125 -3.40 -11.18 4.45
N ILE A 126 -3.91 -10.29 5.30
CA ILE A 126 -3.46 -10.13 6.70
C ILE A 126 -4.58 -10.68 7.58
N LYS A 127 -4.34 -11.80 8.24
CA LYS A 127 -5.36 -12.43 9.10
C LYS A 127 -5.68 -11.56 10.31
N GLY A 128 -6.95 -11.48 10.64
CA GLY A 128 -7.44 -10.62 11.71
C GLY A 128 -7.70 -9.15 11.30
N ARG A 129 -7.37 -8.77 10.05
CA ARG A 129 -7.69 -7.45 9.49
C ARG A 129 -8.47 -7.58 8.20
N ILE A 130 -9.28 -6.58 7.89
CA ILE A 130 -10.00 -6.47 6.62
C ILE A 130 -9.19 -5.57 5.68
N CYS A 131 -8.51 -6.16 4.72
CA CYS A 131 -7.82 -5.40 3.68
C CYS A 131 -8.80 -5.13 2.52
N VAL A 132 -9.11 -3.88 2.26
CA VAL A 132 -10.09 -3.49 1.23
C VAL A 132 -9.35 -2.98 -0.01
N PRO A 133 -9.43 -3.71 -1.14
CA PRO A 133 -8.98 -3.18 -2.43
C PRO A 133 -10.04 -2.18 -2.96
N LEU A 134 -9.79 -0.90 -2.74
CA LEU A 134 -10.79 0.15 -3.02
C LEU A 134 -11.11 0.26 -4.50
N ASP A 135 -10.14 -0.03 -5.38
CA ASP A 135 -10.33 -0.11 -6.83
C ASP A 135 -11.42 -1.13 -7.21
N LEU A 136 -11.36 -2.34 -6.63
CA LEU A 136 -12.34 -3.40 -6.89
C LEU A 136 -13.70 -3.09 -6.26
N ALA A 137 -13.70 -2.55 -5.05
CA ALA A 137 -14.94 -2.13 -4.39
C ALA A 137 -15.65 -1.02 -5.18
N PHE A 138 -14.90 -0.05 -5.70
CA PHE A 138 -15.41 1.02 -6.54
C PHE A 138 -15.95 0.48 -7.87
N GLU A 139 -15.18 -0.38 -8.57
CA GLU A 139 -15.60 -0.98 -9.84
C GLU A 139 -16.91 -1.75 -9.68
N ARG A 140 -17.04 -2.54 -8.61
CA ARG A 140 -18.28 -3.26 -8.31
C ARG A 140 -19.45 -2.32 -8.11
N GLN A 141 -19.30 -1.30 -7.27
CA GLN A 141 -20.35 -0.32 -7.02
C GLN A 141 -20.73 0.44 -8.31
N TRP A 142 -19.77 0.75 -9.16
CA TRP A 142 -20.00 1.39 -10.45
C TRP A 142 -20.85 0.52 -11.38
N ASN A 143 -20.51 -0.76 -11.47
CA ASN A 143 -21.23 -1.74 -12.29
C ASN A 143 -22.64 -2.01 -11.74
N ASP A 144 -22.79 -2.16 -10.43
CA ASP A 144 -24.09 -2.36 -9.78
C ASP A 144 -25.03 -1.15 -10.00
N ALA A 145 -24.48 0.05 -10.06
CA ALA A 145 -25.22 1.28 -10.38
C ALA A 145 -25.53 1.43 -11.89
N GLN A 146 -25.18 0.48 -12.73
CA GLN A 146 -25.42 0.46 -14.19
C GLN A 146 -24.89 1.71 -14.92
N ARG A 147 -23.78 2.27 -14.46
CA ARG A 147 -23.19 3.51 -15.01
C ARG A 147 -22.38 3.31 -16.29
N GLY A 148 -22.39 2.08 -16.84
CA GLY A 148 -21.63 1.71 -18.03
C GLY A 148 -20.18 1.31 -17.71
N THR A 149 -19.38 1.07 -18.74
CA THR A 149 -18.00 0.64 -18.57
C THR A 149 -17.09 1.80 -18.22
N LEU A 150 -16.29 1.63 -17.20
CA LEU A 150 -15.20 2.57 -16.86
C LEU A 150 -14.06 2.41 -17.86
N PRO A 151 -13.63 3.50 -18.53
CA PRO A 151 -12.47 3.46 -19.43
C PRO A 151 -11.15 3.12 -18.72
N SER A 152 -11.01 3.52 -17.45
CA SER A 152 -9.82 3.26 -16.62
C SER A 152 -10.20 3.21 -15.15
N LEU A 153 -9.50 2.33 -14.40
CA LEU A 153 -9.56 2.26 -12.95
C LEU A 153 -8.36 2.98 -12.28
N SER A 154 -7.55 3.73 -13.05
CA SER A 154 -6.50 4.53 -12.40
C SER A 154 -7.12 5.55 -11.44
N LEU A 155 -6.50 5.74 -10.27
CA LEU A 155 -7.00 6.68 -9.27
C LEU A 155 -7.15 8.09 -9.85
N ASP A 156 -6.20 8.52 -10.67
CA ASP A 156 -6.21 9.82 -11.34
C ASP A 156 -7.43 10.00 -12.25
N TYR A 157 -7.74 8.99 -13.07
CA TYR A 157 -8.93 9.01 -13.94
C TYR A 157 -10.23 9.01 -13.13
N VAL A 158 -10.30 8.16 -12.09
CA VAL A 158 -11.52 8.03 -11.29
C VAL A 158 -11.75 9.29 -10.46
N SER A 159 -10.71 9.84 -9.82
CA SER A 159 -10.84 11.08 -9.04
C SER A 159 -11.24 12.26 -9.91
N GLU A 160 -10.66 12.40 -11.10
CA GLU A 160 -11.06 13.45 -12.04
C GLU A 160 -12.52 13.28 -12.51
N SER A 161 -12.92 12.07 -12.87
CA SER A 161 -14.25 11.79 -13.42
C SER A 161 -15.36 11.90 -12.38
N VAL A 162 -15.09 11.57 -11.11
CA VAL A 162 -16.11 11.48 -10.04
C VAL A 162 -16.09 12.69 -9.12
N LEU A 163 -14.90 13.21 -8.80
CA LEU A 163 -14.73 14.29 -7.84
C LEU A 163 -14.31 15.62 -8.51
N GLY A 164 -13.86 15.58 -9.76
CA GLY A 164 -13.25 16.74 -10.42
C GLY A 164 -11.83 17.05 -9.95
N GLU A 165 -11.23 16.15 -9.17
CA GLU A 165 -9.91 16.31 -8.58
C GLU A 165 -8.84 15.57 -9.40
N LYS A 166 -7.70 16.21 -9.59
CA LYS A 166 -6.55 15.61 -10.28
C LYS A 166 -5.41 15.32 -9.31
N LYS A 167 -4.60 14.35 -9.67
CA LYS A 167 -3.34 14.10 -8.96
C LYS A 167 -2.49 15.39 -8.99
N LEU A 168 -1.97 15.77 -7.83
CA LEU A 168 -1.04 16.89 -7.73
C LEU A 168 0.24 16.55 -8.50
N VAL A 169 0.69 17.46 -9.32
CA VAL A 169 1.95 17.37 -10.07
C VAL A 169 2.91 18.37 -9.46
N SER A 170 4.14 17.94 -9.22
CA SER A 170 5.17 18.84 -8.71
C SER A 170 5.65 19.76 -9.84
N ASP A 171 5.57 21.08 -9.64
CA ASP A 171 6.15 22.05 -10.56
C ASP A 171 7.69 21.95 -10.62
N LYS A 172 8.31 21.47 -9.54
CA LYS A 172 9.74 21.31 -9.40
C LYS A 172 10.27 20.08 -10.16
N PHE A 173 9.47 19.03 -10.22
CA PHE A 173 9.79 17.77 -10.89
C PHE A 173 8.69 17.39 -11.88
N PRO A 174 8.66 17.99 -13.08
CA PRO A 174 7.67 17.68 -14.10
C PRO A 174 7.82 16.27 -14.68
N ASP A 175 9.03 15.70 -14.64
CA ASP A 175 9.27 14.29 -14.97
C ASP A 175 8.96 13.41 -13.75
N LYS A 176 7.97 12.54 -13.91
CA LYS A 176 7.54 11.59 -12.88
C LYS A 176 8.68 10.69 -12.39
N ASN A 177 9.57 10.24 -13.28
CA ASN A 177 10.70 9.39 -12.90
C ASN A 177 11.76 10.19 -12.12
N GLU A 178 11.93 11.45 -12.43
CA GLU A 178 12.82 12.34 -11.67
C GLU A 178 12.23 12.65 -10.29
N PHE A 179 10.93 12.89 -10.22
CA PHE A 179 10.22 13.04 -8.94
C PHE A 179 10.45 11.83 -8.03
N PHE A 180 10.28 10.61 -8.51
CA PHE A 180 10.50 9.41 -7.71
C PHE A 180 11.97 9.17 -7.33
N ARG A 181 12.92 9.67 -8.11
CA ARG A 181 14.35 9.52 -7.80
C ARG A 181 14.90 10.56 -6.86
N ARG A 182 14.36 11.76 -6.86
CA ARG A 182 14.93 12.93 -6.17
C ARG A 182 13.95 13.65 -5.26
N GLY A 183 12.66 13.66 -5.60
CA GLY A 183 11.67 14.46 -4.91
C GLY A 183 11.46 14.10 -3.45
N TRP A 184 11.74 12.86 -3.06
CA TRP A 184 11.62 12.42 -1.67
C TRP A 184 12.82 12.84 -0.79
N GLN A 185 13.91 13.28 -1.40
CA GLN A 185 15.13 13.77 -0.73
C GLN A 185 15.09 15.29 -0.48
N GLU A 186 14.14 16.02 -1.05
CA GLU A 186 14.02 17.47 -1.01
C GLU A 186 12.72 17.94 -0.30
#